data_3abaf120959be409fa70b3a9901645bf
#
_entry.id   3abaf120959be409fa70b3a9901645bf
#
_cell.length_a   1.000
_cell.length_b   1.000
_cell.length_c   1.000
_cell.angle_alpha   90.00
_cell.angle_beta   90.00
_cell.angle_gamma   90.00
#
_symmetry.space_group_name_H-M   'P 1'
#
loop_
_entity.id
_entity.type
_entity.pdbx_description
1 polymer ?
#
loop_
_entity_poly.entity_id
_entity_poly.type
_entity_poly.pdbx_seq_one_letter_code
_entity_poly.pdbx_strand_id
1 'polypeptide(L)'
;LAIPMAFFIARVAKPKSRPILIALVITPLWASYLVKIYAWRTMMAPDSGFLNWLITPLGLSSPGFGMVAVIIGLSYLWLPYMVLPIYAGMEKLPDSIIDASADLGAKPGRTFLKIVLPITWPAIIAGSLFTFSLSLGDYITVQILGGTFQMLGNVVYQNFALNLPFAAAVALIPVIVMIVYLASVRKTGALDNL
;
A
#
# COMPACT_ATOMS: atom_id res chain seq x y z
N LEU A 1 2.44 1.19 6.89
CA LEU A 1 2.69 2.61 6.57
C LEU A 1 1.40 3.42 6.48
N ALA A 2 0.38 2.96 5.74
CA ALA A 2 -0.83 3.74 5.48
C ALA A 2 -1.65 4.08 6.74
N ILE A 3 -1.79 3.14 7.68
CA ILE A 3 -2.58 3.34 8.90
C ILE A 3 -2.05 4.50 9.76
N PRO A 4 -0.76 4.53 10.17
CA PRO A 4 -0.25 5.66 10.96
C PRO A 4 -0.29 6.98 10.18
N MET A 5 -0.09 6.95 8.87
CA MET A 5 -0.17 8.15 8.02
C MET A 5 -1.60 8.70 7.96
N ALA A 6 -2.59 7.84 7.71
CA ALA A 6 -4.00 8.21 7.70
C ALA A 6 -4.45 8.73 9.08
N PHE A 7 -4.02 8.08 10.16
CA PHE A 7 -4.31 8.51 11.53
C PHE A 7 -3.71 9.89 11.82
N PHE A 8 -2.46 10.11 11.46
CA PHE A 8 -1.82 11.42 11.62
C PHE A 8 -2.60 12.52 10.90
N ILE A 9 -2.97 12.30 9.63
CA ILE A 9 -3.71 13.29 8.84
C ILE A 9 -5.11 13.54 9.43
N ALA A 10 -5.83 12.47 9.79
CA ALA A 10 -7.20 12.59 10.27
C ALA A 10 -7.32 13.18 11.67
N ARG A 11 -6.37 12.88 12.58
CA ARG A 11 -6.54 13.12 14.02
C ARG A 11 -5.49 14.02 14.66
N VAL A 12 -4.27 14.03 14.14
CA VAL A 12 -3.16 14.78 14.74
C VAL A 12 -2.93 16.10 14.02
N ALA A 13 -3.04 16.10 12.69
CA ALA A 13 -2.80 17.28 11.87
C ALA A 13 -3.85 18.36 12.09
N LYS A 14 -3.39 19.62 12.11
CA LYS A 14 -4.28 20.78 12.22
C LYS A 14 -5.30 20.79 11.07
N PRO A 15 -6.57 21.17 11.29
CA PRO A 15 -7.60 21.18 10.25
C PRO A 15 -7.18 21.90 8.97
N LYS A 16 -6.47 23.03 9.09
CA LYS A 16 -5.96 23.80 7.95
C LYS A 16 -4.90 23.07 7.12
N SER A 17 -4.17 22.11 7.72
CA SER A 17 -3.10 21.38 7.04
C SER A 17 -3.57 20.07 6.40
N ARG A 18 -4.74 19.55 6.80
CA ARG A 18 -5.27 18.27 6.29
C ARG A 18 -5.41 18.24 4.77
N PRO A 19 -6.01 19.25 4.10
CA PRO A 19 -6.13 19.25 2.63
C PRO A 19 -4.77 19.20 1.93
N ILE A 20 -3.77 19.91 2.47
CA ILE A 20 -2.41 19.93 1.90
C ILE A 20 -1.76 18.55 2.05
N LEU A 21 -1.89 17.92 3.20
CA LEU A 21 -1.34 16.57 3.44
C LEU A 21 -1.99 15.52 2.54
N ILE A 22 -3.31 15.61 2.34
CA ILE A 22 -4.03 14.73 1.41
C ILE A 22 -3.55 14.97 -0.02
N ALA A 23 -3.43 16.25 -0.44
CA ALA A 23 -2.90 16.58 -1.75
C ALA A 23 -1.50 16.01 -1.97
N LEU A 24 -0.61 16.07 -0.96
CA LEU A 24 0.72 15.47 -1.02
C LEU A 24 0.68 13.94 -1.17
N VAL A 25 -0.27 13.27 -0.50
CA VAL A 25 -0.48 11.82 -0.67
C VAL A 25 -0.94 11.48 -2.08
N ILE A 26 -1.78 12.31 -2.69
CA ILE A 26 -2.36 12.10 -4.02
C ILE A 26 -1.37 12.51 -5.13
N THR A 27 -0.50 13.48 -4.89
CA THR A 27 0.45 14.01 -5.89
C THR A 27 1.18 12.92 -6.69
N PRO A 28 1.67 11.82 -6.10
CA PRO A 28 2.31 10.76 -6.88
C PRO A 28 1.41 10.12 -7.93
N LEU A 29 0.09 10.18 -7.79
CA LEU A 29 -0.84 9.58 -8.76
C LEU A 29 -0.85 10.32 -10.10
N TRP A 30 -0.48 11.60 -10.12
CA TRP A 30 -0.42 12.41 -11.35
C TRP A 30 0.81 12.12 -12.21
N ALA A 31 1.86 11.56 -11.60
CA ALA A 31 3.04 11.15 -12.36
C ALA A 31 2.79 9.82 -13.09
N SER A 32 3.34 9.69 -14.30
CA SER A 32 3.28 8.43 -15.05
C SER A 32 3.83 7.26 -14.23
N TYR A 33 3.15 6.13 -14.31
CA TYR A 33 3.56 4.90 -13.65
C TYR A 33 5.01 4.51 -13.98
N LEU A 34 5.37 4.49 -15.28
CA LEU A 34 6.71 4.12 -15.72
C LEU A 34 7.78 5.10 -15.20
N VAL A 35 7.49 6.40 -15.23
CA VAL A 35 8.42 7.42 -14.73
C VAL A 35 8.73 7.17 -13.25
N LYS A 36 7.72 6.86 -12.44
CA LYS A 36 7.91 6.54 -11.03
C LYS A 36 8.81 5.32 -10.82
N ILE A 37 8.58 4.26 -11.58
CA ILE A 37 9.34 3.02 -11.42
C ILE A 37 10.78 3.18 -11.88
N TYR A 38 11.02 3.89 -12.99
CA TYR A 38 12.39 4.20 -13.42
C TYR A 38 13.11 5.14 -12.45
N ALA A 39 12.41 6.10 -11.85
CA ALA A 39 12.97 6.92 -10.78
C ALA A 39 13.42 6.05 -9.59
N TRP A 40 12.58 5.11 -9.15
CA TRP A 40 12.94 4.15 -8.09
C TRP A 40 14.11 3.27 -8.50
N ARG A 41 14.16 2.79 -9.74
CA ARG A 41 15.30 2.03 -10.27
C ARG A 41 16.61 2.82 -10.15
N THR A 42 16.60 4.08 -10.57
CA THR A 42 17.77 4.96 -10.47
C THR A 42 18.16 5.22 -9.02
N MET A 43 17.18 5.46 -8.15
CA MET A 43 17.44 5.70 -6.73
C MET A 43 18.03 4.49 -6.01
N MET A 44 17.62 3.27 -6.38
CA MET A 44 18.05 2.01 -5.74
C MET A 44 19.29 1.37 -6.38
N ALA A 45 19.84 1.96 -7.45
CA ALA A 45 21.04 1.40 -8.09
C ALA A 45 22.17 1.19 -7.06
N PRO A 46 22.81 0.01 -7.02
CA PRO A 46 23.73 -0.37 -5.94
C PRO A 46 24.91 0.57 -5.79
N ASP A 47 25.52 1.00 -6.92
CA ASP A 47 26.78 1.75 -6.90
C ASP A 47 26.59 3.27 -7.04
N SER A 48 25.57 3.70 -7.81
CA SER A 48 25.36 5.10 -8.19
C SER A 48 24.00 5.66 -7.73
N GLY A 49 23.20 4.85 -7.01
CA GLY A 49 21.86 5.24 -6.59
C GLY A 49 21.88 6.28 -5.48
N PHE A 50 20.88 7.18 -5.50
CA PHE A 50 20.70 8.19 -4.47
C PHE A 50 20.56 7.58 -3.06
N LEU A 51 19.86 6.44 -2.93
CA LEU A 51 19.75 5.73 -1.65
C LEU A 51 21.12 5.25 -1.17
N ASN A 52 21.94 4.71 -2.04
CA ASN A 52 23.28 4.27 -1.66
C ASN A 52 24.11 5.45 -1.14
N TRP A 53 24.11 6.57 -1.84
CA TRP A 53 24.78 7.80 -1.40
C TRP A 53 24.29 8.26 -0.01
N LEU A 54 22.98 8.21 0.24
CA LEU A 54 22.38 8.66 1.50
C LEU A 54 22.72 7.77 2.69
N ILE A 55 22.77 6.44 2.51
CA ILE A 55 22.90 5.47 3.62
C ILE A 55 24.33 4.96 3.82
N THR A 56 25.22 5.17 2.84
CA THR A 56 26.65 4.79 2.96
C THR A 56 27.33 5.41 4.19
N PRO A 57 27.09 6.70 4.57
CA PRO A 57 27.66 7.26 5.79
C PRO A 57 27.24 6.54 7.09
N LEU A 58 26.12 5.79 7.06
CA LEU A 58 25.63 4.97 8.17
C LEU A 58 26.20 3.54 8.15
N GLY A 59 27.12 3.22 7.25
CA GLY A 59 27.66 1.87 7.05
C GLY A 59 26.68 0.90 6.39
N LEU A 60 25.62 1.41 5.75
CA LEU A 60 24.62 0.62 5.06
C LEU A 60 24.82 0.73 3.55
N SER A 61 24.39 -0.29 2.81
CA SER A 61 24.36 -0.29 1.34
C SER A 61 22.93 -0.33 0.83
N SER A 62 22.72 0.17 -0.40
CA SER A 62 21.44 0.07 -1.07
C SER A 62 20.99 -1.41 -1.15
N PRO A 63 19.68 -1.70 -0.98
CA PRO A 63 19.16 -3.06 -1.16
C PRO A 63 19.34 -3.58 -2.59
N GLY A 64 19.72 -2.70 -3.52
CA GLY A 64 19.85 -3.06 -4.93
C GLY A 64 18.53 -3.49 -5.56
N PHE A 65 18.62 -4.33 -6.60
CA PHE A 65 17.45 -4.88 -7.27
C PHE A 65 17.10 -6.25 -6.69
N GLY A 66 15.81 -6.49 -6.46
CA GLY A 66 15.32 -7.73 -5.86
C GLY A 66 14.01 -7.54 -5.13
N MET A 67 13.65 -8.52 -4.31
CA MET A 67 12.38 -8.53 -3.56
C MET A 67 12.18 -7.26 -2.72
N VAL A 68 13.22 -6.76 -2.04
CA VAL A 68 13.13 -5.56 -1.20
C VAL A 68 12.81 -4.32 -2.03
N ALA A 69 13.47 -4.16 -3.18
CA ALA A 69 13.21 -3.06 -4.10
C ALA A 69 11.77 -3.09 -4.65
N VAL A 70 11.27 -4.29 -4.97
CA VAL A 70 9.87 -4.48 -5.42
C VAL A 70 8.90 -4.10 -4.31
N ILE A 71 9.11 -4.55 -3.08
CA ILE A 71 8.24 -4.22 -1.93
C ILE A 71 8.20 -2.70 -1.71
N ILE A 72 9.34 -2.02 -1.75
CA ILE A 72 9.39 -0.57 -1.58
C ILE A 72 8.68 0.13 -2.74
N GLY A 73 8.96 -0.26 -3.98
CA GLY A 73 8.33 0.30 -5.18
C GLY A 73 6.81 0.14 -5.19
N LEU A 74 6.30 -1.06 -4.94
CA LEU A 74 4.86 -1.34 -4.84
C LEU A 74 4.23 -0.59 -3.67
N SER A 75 4.91 -0.53 -2.51
CA SER A 75 4.42 0.22 -1.36
C SER A 75 4.25 1.70 -1.68
N TYR A 76 5.21 2.32 -2.37
CA TYR A 76 5.11 3.71 -2.81
C TYR A 76 3.99 3.92 -3.83
N LEU A 77 3.89 3.05 -4.84
CA LEU A 77 2.88 3.17 -5.90
C LEU A 77 1.45 3.10 -5.38
N TRP A 78 1.19 2.17 -4.48
CA TRP A 78 -0.15 1.84 -4.03
C TRP A 78 -0.51 2.47 -2.67
N LEU A 79 0.44 3.21 -2.04
CA LEU A 79 0.22 3.90 -0.77
C LEU A 79 -1.01 4.81 -0.77
N PRO A 80 -1.25 5.67 -1.78
CA PRO A 80 -2.42 6.53 -1.82
C PRO A 80 -3.74 5.75 -1.78
N TYR A 81 -3.81 4.63 -2.49
CA TYR A 81 -5.00 3.78 -2.54
C TYR A 81 -5.34 3.12 -1.21
N MET A 82 -4.34 2.97 -0.33
CA MET A 82 -4.54 2.48 1.03
C MET A 82 -4.82 3.62 2.02
N VAL A 83 -4.13 4.75 1.88
CA VAL A 83 -4.27 5.89 2.81
C VAL A 83 -5.64 6.55 2.71
N LEU A 84 -6.15 6.76 1.48
CA LEU A 84 -7.38 7.51 1.27
C LEU A 84 -8.63 6.85 1.90
N PRO A 85 -8.92 5.55 1.69
CA PRO A 85 -10.05 4.91 2.36
C PRO A 85 -9.92 4.93 3.87
N ILE A 86 -8.71 4.67 4.40
CA ILE A 86 -8.47 4.66 5.84
C ILE A 86 -8.68 6.06 6.42
N TYR A 87 -8.15 7.10 5.75
CA TYR A 87 -8.36 8.50 6.14
C TYR A 87 -9.86 8.81 6.20
N ALA A 88 -10.61 8.50 5.14
CA ALA A 88 -12.05 8.75 5.07
C ALA A 88 -12.83 7.99 6.18
N GLY A 89 -12.42 6.77 6.49
CA GLY A 89 -12.99 5.99 7.59
C GLY A 89 -12.70 6.61 8.96
N MET A 90 -11.48 7.10 9.16
CA MET A 90 -11.09 7.75 10.41
C MET A 90 -11.70 9.14 10.58
N GLU A 91 -11.90 9.89 9.50
CA GLU A 91 -12.52 11.22 9.52
C GLU A 91 -13.99 11.18 9.96
N LYS A 92 -14.71 10.12 9.57
CA LYS A 92 -16.10 9.90 9.96
C LYS A 92 -16.29 9.56 11.44
N LEU A 93 -15.23 9.21 12.17
CA LEU A 93 -15.32 8.84 13.58
C LEU A 93 -15.59 10.10 14.42
N PRO A 94 -16.68 10.16 15.24
CA PRO A 94 -16.96 11.31 16.10
C PRO A 94 -15.88 11.49 17.17
N ASP A 95 -15.46 12.74 17.40
CA ASP A 95 -14.48 13.07 18.45
C ASP A 95 -15.01 12.67 19.85
N SER A 96 -16.33 12.76 20.07
CA SER A 96 -16.98 12.38 21.31
C SER A 96 -16.68 10.93 21.76
N ILE A 97 -16.46 10.00 20.85
CA ILE A 97 -16.09 8.62 21.20
C ILE A 97 -14.66 8.55 21.74
N ILE A 98 -13.76 9.37 21.20
CA ILE A 98 -12.37 9.45 21.66
C ILE A 98 -12.32 10.12 23.02
N ASP A 99 -13.08 11.21 23.21
CA ASP A 99 -13.16 11.96 24.48
C ASP A 99 -13.77 11.08 25.58
N ALA A 100 -14.88 10.39 25.30
CA ALA A 100 -15.48 9.45 26.24
C ALA A 100 -14.51 8.33 26.67
N SER A 101 -13.66 7.86 25.76
CA SER A 101 -12.64 6.87 26.11
C SER A 101 -11.57 7.43 27.04
N ALA A 102 -11.21 8.71 26.86
CA ALA A 102 -10.25 9.40 27.72
C ALA A 102 -10.84 9.63 29.11
N ASP A 103 -12.12 10.02 29.21
CA ASP A 103 -12.84 10.18 30.47
C ASP A 103 -12.90 8.89 31.27
N LEU A 104 -12.96 7.75 30.59
CA LEU A 104 -12.87 6.41 31.20
C LEU A 104 -11.44 5.98 31.54
N GLY A 105 -10.45 6.89 31.42
CA GLY A 105 -9.04 6.65 31.76
C GLY A 105 -8.27 5.81 30.74
N ALA A 106 -8.75 5.69 29.50
CA ALA A 106 -8.01 4.96 28.48
C ALA A 106 -6.82 5.77 27.99
N LYS A 107 -5.64 5.11 27.94
CA LYS A 107 -4.44 5.70 27.32
C LYS A 107 -4.61 5.78 25.80
N PRO A 108 -3.99 6.78 25.10
CA PRO A 108 -4.16 6.98 23.65
C PRO A 108 -3.93 5.73 22.80
N GLY A 109 -2.91 4.92 23.12
CA GLY A 109 -2.65 3.66 22.42
C GLY A 109 -3.77 2.62 22.61
N ARG A 110 -4.42 2.58 23.77
CA ARG A 110 -5.55 1.68 24.02
C ARG A 110 -6.80 2.15 23.28
N THR A 111 -7.06 3.44 23.23
CA THR A 111 -8.12 4.06 22.43
C THR A 111 -7.93 3.73 20.96
N PHE A 112 -6.71 3.91 20.44
CA PHE A 112 -6.39 3.57 19.06
C PHE A 112 -6.66 2.10 18.74
N LEU A 113 -6.11 1.17 19.51
CA LEU A 113 -6.22 -0.27 19.24
C LEU A 113 -7.61 -0.84 19.48
N LYS A 114 -8.35 -0.34 20.49
CA LYS A 114 -9.65 -0.91 20.91
C LYS A 114 -10.87 -0.20 20.33
N ILE A 115 -10.71 1.03 19.87
CA ILE A 115 -11.81 1.86 19.37
C ILE A 115 -11.58 2.28 17.94
N VAL A 116 -10.51 3.05 17.68
CA VAL A 116 -10.27 3.62 16.35
C VAL A 116 -10.05 2.52 15.31
N LEU A 117 -9.15 1.59 15.58
CA LEU A 117 -8.79 0.52 14.65
C LEU A 117 -9.97 -0.40 14.30
N PRO A 118 -10.77 -0.91 15.26
CA PRO A 118 -11.95 -1.73 14.92
C PRO A 118 -13.01 -0.98 14.13
N ILE A 119 -13.30 0.27 14.45
CA ILE A 119 -14.31 1.05 13.73
C ILE A 119 -13.85 1.38 12.30
N THR A 120 -12.55 1.60 12.10
CA THR A 120 -11.97 1.86 10.77
C THR A 120 -11.64 0.59 9.99
N TRP A 121 -11.88 -0.59 10.57
CA TRP A 121 -11.56 -1.88 9.94
C TRP A 121 -12.18 -2.06 8.55
N PRO A 122 -13.47 -1.72 8.30
CA PRO A 122 -14.04 -1.79 6.96
C PRO A 122 -13.28 -0.95 5.93
N ALA A 123 -12.86 0.27 6.31
CA ALA A 123 -12.09 1.15 5.44
C ALA A 123 -10.66 0.59 5.15
N ILE A 124 -10.04 -0.06 6.15
CA ILE A 124 -8.76 -0.75 5.97
C ILE A 124 -8.92 -1.90 4.98
N ILE A 125 -9.98 -2.68 5.10
CA ILE A 125 -10.28 -3.77 4.18
C ILE A 125 -10.50 -3.23 2.77
N ALA A 126 -11.30 -2.18 2.61
CA ALA A 126 -11.52 -1.54 1.31
C ALA A 126 -10.21 -1.12 0.64
N GLY A 127 -9.35 -0.40 1.36
CA GLY A 127 -8.01 -0.01 0.86
C GLY A 127 -7.14 -1.22 0.51
N SER A 128 -7.20 -2.29 1.32
CA SER A 128 -6.43 -3.50 1.10
C SER A 128 -6.89 -4.30 -0.12
N LEU A 129 -8.18 -4.28 -0.45
CA LEU A 129 -8.71 -4.89 -1.68
C LEU A 129 -8.07 -4.25 -2.92
N PHE A 130 -8.04 -2.91 -2.98
CA PHE A 130 -7.42 -2.19 -4.10
C PHE A 130 -5.92 -2.46 -4.18
N THR A 131 -5.19 -2.27 -3.08
CA THR A 131 -3.73 -2.40 -3.09
C THR A 131 -3.28 -3.83 -3.36
N PHE A 132 -3.98 -4.82 -2.82
CA PHE A 132 -3.69 -6.23 -3.07
C PHE A 132 -3.95 -6.61 -4.53
N SER A 133 -5.10 -6.21 -5.10
CA SER A 133 -5.44 -6.48 -6.50
C SER A 133 -4.42 -5.85 -7.46
N LEU A 134 -4.06 -4.58 -7.23
CA LEU A 134 -3.09 -3.87 -8.06
C LEU A 134 -1.69 -4.49 -7.96
N SER A 135 -1.28 -4.88 -6.75
CA SER A 135 0.04 -5.51 -6.55
C SER A 135 0.11 -6.91 -7.14
N LEU A 136 -0.99 -7.68 -7.09
CA LEU A 136 -1.02 -9.07 -7.57
C LEU A 136 -0.83 -9.17 -9.09
N GLY A 137 -1.35 -8.18 -9.84
CA GLY A 137 -1.23 -8.10 -11.30
C GLY A 137 -0.01 -7.31 -11.80
N ASP A 138 0.78 -6.72 -10.90
CA ASP A 138 1.89 -5.86 -11.30
C ASP A 138 3.11 -6.70 -11.75
N TYR A 139 3.35 -6.72 -13.05
CA TYR A 139 4.54 -7.35 -13.62
C TYR A 139 5.64 -6.33 -13.98
N ILE A 140 5.28 -5.08 -14.24
CA ILE A 140 6.23 -4.06 -14.73
C ILE A 140 7.19 -3.64 -13.61
N THR A 141 6.67 -3.36 -12.40
CA THR A 141 7.53 -3.04 -11.25
C THR A 141 8.52 -4.15 -10.99
N VAL A 142 8.06 -5.40 -11.04
CA VAL A 142 8.92 -6.57 -10.79
C VAL A 142 9.95 -6.73 -11.91
N GLN A 143 9.57 -6.51 -13.16
CA GLN A 143 10.49 -6.60 -14.30
C GLN A 143 11.61 -5.54 -14.21
N ILE A 144 11.31 -4.35 -13.68
CA ILE A 144 12.26 -3.24 -13.62
C ILE A 144 13.09 -3.25 -12.32
N LEU A 145 12.49 -3.59 -11.19
CA LEU A 145 13.13 -3.54 -9.87
C LEU A 145 13.49 -4.92 -9.30
N GLY A 146 12.90 -5.99 -9.83
CA GLY A 146 12.97 -7.33 -9.23
C GLY A 146 14.32 -8.04 -9.39
N GLY A 147 15.16 -7.63 -10.36
CA GLY A 147 16.37 -8.40 -10.66
C GLY A 147 16.03 -9.84 -11.05
N THR A 148 16.44 -10.80 -10.22
CA THR A 148 16.09 -12.23 -10.38
C THR A 148 14.77 -12.63 -9.70
N PHE A 149 14.20 -11.74 -8.88
CA PHE A 149 12.93 -12.00 -8.21
C PHE A 149 11.76 -11.89 -9.19
N GLN A 150 10.83 -12.83 -9.13
CA GLN A 150 9.64 -12.88 -9.99
C GLN A 150 8.37 -12.98 -9.17
N MET A 151 7.28 -12.45 -9.72
CA MET A 151 5.91 -12.60 -9.23
C MET A 151 5.04 -13.27 -10.30
N LEU A 152 3.82 -13.66 -9.94
CA LEU A 152 2.91 -14.35 -10.85
C LEU A 152 2.67 -13.57 -12.16
N GLY A 153 2.54 -12.25 -12.08
CA GLY A 153 2.39 -11.39 -13.25
C GLY A 153 3.54 -11.51 -14.25
N ASN A 154 4.79 -11.63 -13.77
CA ASN A 154 5.96 -11.82 -14.64
C ASN A 154 5.96 -13.18 -15.31
N VAL A 155 5.59 -14.23 -14.58
CA VAL A 155 5.50 -15.60 -15.14
C VAL A 155 4.47 -15.62 -16.27
N VAL A 156 3.31 -14.99 -16.08
CA VAL A 156 2.29 -14.87 -17.13
C VAL A 156 2.84 -14.09 -18.32
N TYR A 157 3.43 -12.92 -18.07
CA TYR A 157 3.95 -12.05 -19.15
C TYR A 157 5.04 -12.74 -19.98
N GLN A 158 5.99 -13.41 -19.35
CA GLN A 158 7.10 -14.08 -20.03
C GLN A 158 6.62 -15.28 -20.86
N ASN A 159 5.59 -15.97 -20.43
CA ASN A 159 5.05 -17.15 -21.12
C ASN A 159 3.93 -16.83 -22.11
N PHE A 160 3.42 -15.60 -22.14
CA PHE A 160 2.31 -15.22 -23.01
C PHE A 160 2.59 -15.52 -24.51
N ALA A 161 3.78 -15.22 -24.96
CA ALA A 161 4.18 -15.48 -26.35
C ALA A 161 4.79 -16.88 -26.60
N LEU A 162 5.27 -17.54 -25.54
CA LEU A 162 5.98 -18.82 -25.64
C LEU A 162 5.06 -20.02 -25.44
N ASN A 163 4.17 -19.95 -24.45
CA ASN A 163 3.27 -21.02 -24.06
C ASN A 163 1.97 -20.44 -23.50
N LEU A 164 1.08 -20.06 -24.41
CA LEU A 164 -0.20 -19.43 -24.07
C LEU A 164 -1.08 -20.27 -23.13
N PRO A 165 -1.21 -21.63 -23.30
CA PRO A 165 -1.96 -22.44 -22.36
C PRO A 165 -1.39 -22.40 -20.93
N PHE A 166 -0.07 -22.44 -20.79
CA PHE A 166 0.57 -22.32 -19.48
C PHE A 166 0.37 -20.94 -18.88
N ALA A 167 0.57 -19.86 -19.66
CA ALA A 167 0.33 -18.50 -19.21
C ALA A 167 -1.11 -18.30 -18.73
N ALA A 168 -2.09 -18.83 -19.48
CA ALA A 168 -3.51 -18.80 -19.10
C ALA A 168 -3.78 -19.56 -17.80
N ALA A 169 -3.20 -20.73 -17.62
CA ALA A 169 -3.33 -21.52 -16.39
C ALA A 169 -2.77 -20.77 -15.17
N VAL A 170 -1.59 -20.15 -15.30
CA VAL A 170 -0.99 -19.34 -14.23
C VAL A 170 -1.80 -18.10 -13.94
N ALA A 171 -2.39 -17.46 -14.96
CA ALA A 171 -3.24 -16.27 -14.79
C ALA A 171 -4.53 -16.56 -14.01
N LEU A 172 -4.99 -17.80 -13.93
CA LEU A 172 -6.12 -18.18 -13.07
C LEU A 172 -5.79 -18.08 -11.58
N ILE A 173 -4.52 -18.24 -11.18
CA ILE A 173 -4.12 -18.21 -9.77
C ILE A 173 -4.47 -16.85 -9.12
N PRO A 174 -4.06 -15.70 -9.66
CA PRO A 174 -4.47 -14.39 -9.13
C PRO A 174 -5.99 -14.22 -9.06
N VAL A 175 -6.72 -14.70 -10.06
CA VAL A 175 -8.18 -14.61 -10.09
C VAL A 175 -8.80 -15.41 -8.95
N ILE A 176 -8.36 -16.65 -8.75
CA ILE A 176 -8.83 -17.51 -7.65
C ILE A 176 -8.50 -16.87 -6.29
N VAL A 177 -7.27 -16.38 -6.13
CA VAL A 177 -6.85 -15.70 -4.90
C VAL A 177 -7.74 -14.48 -4.60
N MET A 178 -8.06 -13.67 -5.62
CA MET A 178 -8.97 -12.54 -5.45
C MET A 178 -10.38 -12.96 -5.10
N ILE A 179 -10.92 -14.00 -5.72
CA ILE A 179 -12.26 -14.53 -5.39
C ILE A 179 -12.29 -15.01 -3.93
N VAL A 180 -11.28 -15.77 -3.50
CA VAL A 180 -11.18 -16.25 -2.11
C VAL A 180 -11.05 -15.07 -1.14
N TYR A 181 -10.26 -14.06 -1.49
CA TYR A 181 -10.11 -12.86 -0.68
C TYR A 181 -11.45 -12.11 -0.54
N LEU A 182 -12.15 -11.84 -1.65
CA LEU A 182 -13.46 -11.19 -1.64
C LEU A 182 -14.51 -11.98 -0.84
N ALA A 183 -14.54 -13.31 -1.02
CA ALA A 183 -15.45 -14.18 -0.27
C ALA A 183 -15.16 -14.14 1.25
N SER A 184 -13.89 -14.05 1.62
CA SER A 184 -13.47 -13.94 3.03
C SER A 184 -13.87 -12.61 3.64
N VAL A 185 -13.68 -11.51 2.89
CA VAL A 185 -14.05 -10.15 3.30
C VAL A 185 -15.57 -9.99 3.43
N ARG A 186 -16.35 -10.59 2.52
CA ARG A 186 -17.81 -10.55 2.60
C ARG A 186 -18.34 -11.11 3.93
N LYS A 187 -17.72 -12.15 4.47
CA LYS A 187 -18.08 -12.74 5.76
C LYS A 187 -17.85 -11.81 6.95
N THR A 188 -17.03 -10.79 6.82
CA THR A 188 -16.74 -9.82 7.88
C THR A 188 -17.73 -8.66 7.94
N GLY A 189 -18.70 -8.58 7.03
CA GLY A 189 -19.65 -7.45 6.92
C GLY A 189 -18.99 -6.14 6.47
N ALA A 190 -17.72 -6.16 6.10
CA ALA A 190 -16.99 -4.96 5.74
C ALA A 190 -17.44 -4.36 4.39
N LEU A 191 -18.09 -5.17 3.53
CA LEU A 191 -18.63 -4.72 2.26
C LEU A 191 -20.02 -4.10 2.37
N ASP A 192 -20.73 -4.34 3.46
CA ASP A 192 -22.10 -3.85 3.66
C ASP A 192 -22.15 -2.34 3.94
N ASN A 193 -20.98 -1.74 4.20
CA ASN A 193 -20.81 -0.32 4.52
C ASN A 193 -20.01 0.46 3.44
N LEU A 194 -19.78 -0.14 2.26
CA LEU A 194 -19.19 0.52 1.10
C LEU A 194 -20.25 1.02 0.14
#